data_2555b0367e457156d7acff0b3a1a4ff5
#
_entry.id   2555b0367e457156d7acff0b3a1a4ff5
#
_cell.length_a   1.000
_cell.length_b   1.000
_cell.length_c   1.000
_cell.angle_alpha   90.00
_cell.angle_beta   90.00
_cell.angle_gamma   90.00
#
_symmetry.space_group_name_H-M   'P 1'
#
loop_
_entity.id
_entity.type
_entity.pdbx_description
1 polymer ?
#
loop_
_entity_poly.entity_id
_entity_poly.type
_entity_poly.pdbx_seq_one_letter_code
_entity_poly.pdbx_strand_id
1 'polypeptide(L)'
;MFFDQYEMLCRKAKKSPNGVAKEIGFSSASVTQWKNGAAPREDTLNLICKYFNVEPGYILGYTPDAQVDMTKYRIEKLTKKWAKCKDEDERQDLAVQIDGLRESLHDLTFIQDIEAAADRQAKKNTRPAKSGTGSAYAQSIYDFVDSCEAGQLADLAQYVEFLKSRQGKPTT
;
A
#
# COMPACT_ATOMS: atom_id res chain seq x y z
N MET A 1 -8.21 -5.16 -9.41
CA MET A 1 -7.04 -4.46 -8.84
C MET A 1 -6.96 -2.98 -9.25
N PHE A 2 -6.95 -2.58 -10.55
CA PHE A 2 -6.99 -1.16 -10.92
C PHE A 2 -8.20 -0.43 -10.32
N PHE A 3 -9.40 -1.00 -10.43
CA PHE A 3 -10.61 -0.35 -9.95
C PHE A 3 -10.59 -0.12 -8.43
N ASP A 4 -10.04 -1.03 -7.65
CA ASP A 4 -9.96 -0.86 -6.19
C ASP A 4 -9.04 0.31 -5.81
N GLN A 5 -7.90 0.48 -6.51
CA GLN A 5 -7.02 1.63 -6.33
C GLN A 5 -7.71 2.93 -6.73
N TYR A 6 -8.39 2.92 -7.87
CA TYR A 6 -9.18 4.05 -8.34
C TYR A 6 -10.28 4.43 -7.34
N GLU A 7 -11.06 3.44 -6.86
CA GLU A 7 -12.11 3.66 -5.85
C GLU A 7 -11.53 4.23 -4.55
N MET A 8 -10.39 3.73 -4.09
CA MET A 8 -9.68 4.23 -2.91
C MET A 8 -9.26 5.70 -3.10
N LEU A 9 -8.68 6.05 -4.24
CA LEU A 9 -8.28 7.42 -4.55
C LEU A 9 -9.48 8.38 -4.63
N CYS A 10 -10.57 7.95 -5.29
CA CYS A 10 -11.82 8.71 -5.31
C CYS A 10 -12.33 8.99 -3.89
N ARG A 11 -12.27 7.98 -3.03
CA ARG A 11 -12.70 8.11 -1.63
C ARG A 11 -11.79 9.04 -0.83
N LYS A 12 -10.46 8.96 -1.00
CA LYS A 12 -9.50 9.93 -0.43
C LYS A 12 -9.84 11.37 -0.85
N ALA A 13 -10.25 11.55 -2.11
CA ALA A 13 -10.70 12.84 -2.65
C ALA A 13 -12.15 13.21 -2.23
N LYS A 14 -12.83 12.37 -1.43
CA LYS A 14 -14.25 12.54 -1.01
C LYS A 14 -15.21 12.63 -2.20
N LYS A 15 -14.92 11.92 -3.29
CA LYS A 15 -15.73 11.88 -4.52
C LYS A 15 -16.14 10.45 -4.85
N SER A 16 -17.23 10.31 -5.63
CA SER A 16 -17.62 9.01 -6.15
C SER A 16 -16.81 8.66 -7.41
N PRO A 17 -16.58 7.36 -7.72
CA PRO A 17 -15.89 6.94 -8.94
C PRO A 17 -16.53 7.50 -10.21
N ASN A 18 -17.86 7.54 -10.29
CA ASN A 18 -18.58 8.13 -11.43
C ASN A 18 -18.43 9.65 -11.48
N GLY A 19 -18.37 10.33 -10.32
CA GLY A 19 -18.14 11.76 -10.24
C GLY A 19 -16.78 12.15 -10.80
N VAL A 20 -15.73 11.46 -10.37
CA VAL A 20 -14.37 11.67 -10.88
C VAL A 20 -14.29 11.35 -12.38
N ALA A 21 -14.85 10.22 -12.82
CA ALA A 21 -14.86 9.86 -14.24
C ALA A 21 -15.50 10.97 -15.10
N LYS A 22 -16.64 11.52 -14.66
CA LYS A 22 -17.32 12.63 -15.36
C LYS A 22 -16.44 13.89 -15.41
N GLU A 23 -15.76 14.23 -14.34
CA GLU A 23 -14.84 15.38 -14.29
C GLU A 23 -13.66 15.24 -15.26
N ILE A 24 -13.18 14.02 -15.47
CA ILE A 24 -12.09 13.70 -16.40
C ILE A 24 -12.58 13.50 -17.84
N GLY A 25 -13.90 13.48 -18.06
CA GLY A 25 -14.51 13.32 -19.38
C GLY A 25 -14.88 11.88 -19.77
N PHE A 26 -14.96 10.96 -18.80
CA PHE A 26 -15.37 9.58 -19.03
C PHE A 26 -16.82 9.33 -18.65
N SER A 27 -17.42 8.34 -19.31
CA SER A 27 -18.78 7.89 -19.02
C SER A 27 -18.83 6.92 -17.81
N SER A 28 -20.01 6.79 -17.20
CA SER A 28 -20.25 5.75 -16.18
C SER A 28 -20.09 4.33 -16.74
N ALA A 29 -20.25 4.12 -18.04
CA ALA A 29 -19.99 2.83 -18.68
C ALA A 29 -18.51 2.43 -18.58
N SER A 30 -17.58 3.38 -18.72
CA SER A 30 -16.14 3.13 -18.51
C SER A 30 -15.85 2.67 -17.08
N VAL A 31 -16.44 3.33 -16.09
CA VAL A 31 -16.31 2.94 -14.67
C VAL A 31 -16.85 1.53 -14.43
N THR A 32 -17.97 1.19 -15.05
CA THR A 32 -18.55 -0.17 -14.96
C THR A 32 -17.62 -1.21 -15.56
N GLN A 33 -17.01 -0.92 -16.72
CA GLN A 33 -16.02 -1.82 -17.34
C GLN A 33 -14.81 -2.03 -16.43
N TRP A 34 -14.26 -0.98 -15.82
CA TRP A 34 -13.15 -1.07 -14.89
C TRP A 34 -13.51 -1.87 -13.63
N LYS A 35 -14.73 -1.69 -13.11
CA LYS A 35 -15.24 -2.48 -11.98
C LYS A 35 -15.36 -3.97 -12.32
N ASN A 36 -15.66 -4.29 -13.57
CA ASN A 36 -15.75 -5.67 -14.08
C ASN A 36 -14.38 -6.24 -14.51
N GLY A 37 -13.27 -5.55 -14.19
CA GLY A 37 -11.92 -6.05 -14.40
C GLY A 37 -11.24 -5.58 -15.67
N ALA A 38 -11.88 -4.76 -16.51
CA ALA A 38 -11.23 -4.17 -17.67
C ALA A 38 -10.15 -3.17 -17.22
N ALA A 39 -8.98 -3.24 -17.86
CA ALA A 39 -7.93 -2.25 -17.65
C ALA A 39 -8.22 -0.98 -18.46
N PRO A 40 -7.93 0.22 -17.94
CA PRO A 40 -7.99 1.44 -18.73
C PRO A 40 -6.90 1.44 -19.79
N ARG A 41 -7.15 2.12 -20.91
CA ARG A 41 -6.11 2.40 -21.90
C ARG A 41 -5.08 3.36 -21.31
N GLU A 42 -3.88 3.38 -21.88
CA GLU A 42 -2.76 4.20 -21.41
C GLU A 42 -3.11 5.69 -21.30
N ASP A 43 -3.75 6.26 -22.33
CA ASP A 43 -4.20 7.66 -22.31
C ASP A 43 -5.17 7.94 -21.16
N THR A 44 -6.10 7.01 -20.94
CA THR A 44 -7.05 7.09 -19.81
C THR A 44 -6.36 7.00 -18.47
N LEU A 45 -5.41 6.06 -18.34
CA LEU A 45 -4.60 5.89 -17.14
C LEU A 45 -3.82 7.18 -16.82
N ASN A 46 -3.17 7.78 -17.83
CA ASN A 46 -2.42 9.01 -17.69
C ASN A 46 -3.28 10.19 -17.23
N LEU A 47 -4.51 10.31 -17.77
CA LEU A 47 -5.46 11.34 -17.33
C LEU A 47 -5.90 11.15 -15.87
N ILE A 48 -6.13 9.90 -15.45
CA ILE A 48 -6.49 9.58 -14.07
C ILE A 48 -5.31 9.87 -13.14
N CYS A 49 -4.09 9.47 -13.52
CA CYS A 49 -2.87 9.75 -12.77
C CYS A 49 -2.65 11.25 -12.58
N LYS A 50 -2.83 12.03 -13.65
CA LYS A 50 -2.74 13.50 -13.62
C LYS A 50 -3.78 14.12 -12.70
N TYR A 51 -5.01 13.61 -12.73
CA TYR A 51 -6.09 14.11 -11.87
C TYR A 51 -5.81 13.91 -10.39
N PHE A 52 -5.30 12.74 -10.00
CA PHE A 52 -4.96 12.43 -8.61
C PHE A 52 -3.54 12.84 -8.21
N ASN A 53 -2.74 13.34 -9.14
CA ASN A 53 -1.32 13.63 -8.95
C ASN A 53 -0.54 12.43 -8.40
N VAL A 54 -0.70 11.28 -9.02
CA VAL A 54 -0.02 10.02 -8.70
C VAL A 54 0.67 9.44 -9.92
N GLU A 55 1.70 8.63 -9.70
CA GLU A 55 2.38 7.92 -10.79
C GLU A 55 1.56 6.69 -11.25
N PRO A 56 1.71 6.27 -12.53
CA PRO A 56 1.04 5.07 -13.05
C PRO A 56 1.32 3.81 -12.22
N GLY A 57 2.54 3.64 -11.71
CA GLY A 57 2.92 2.53 -10.84
C GLY A 57 2.11 2.49 -9.54
N TYR A 58 1.78 3.65 -8.98
CA TYR A 58 0.95 3.74 -7.77
C TYR A 58 -0.48 3.26 -8.04
N ILE A 59 -1.14 3.77 -9.10
CA ILE A 59 -2.54 3.40 -9.38
C ILE A 59 -2.68 1.95 -9.88
N LEU A 60 -1.61 1.37 -10.41
CA LEU A 60 -1.54 -0.03 -10.79
C LEU A 60 -1.18 -0.96 -9.60
N GLY A 61 -0.83 -0.39 -8.44
CA GLY A 61 -0.52 -1.14 -7.23
C GLY A 61 0.90 -1.74 -7.21
N TYR A 62 1.81 -1.22 -8.04
CA TYR A 62 3.19 -1.73 -8.13
C TYR A 62 4.16 -1.07 -7.15
N THR A 63 3.78 0.07 -6.55
CA THR A 63 4.62 0.73 -5.56
C THR A 63 4.33 0.22 -4.14
N PRO A 64 5.33 0.15 -3.25
CA PRO A 64 5.14 -0.24 -1.86
C PRO A 64 4.07 0.62 -1.15
N ASP A 65 4.08 1.93 -1.36
CA ASP A 65 3.08 2.85 -0.80
C ASP A 65 1.66 2.52 -1.26
N ALA A 66 1.49 2.16 -2.54
CA ALA A 66 0.20 1.75 -3.08
C ALA A 66 -0.30 0.46 -2.43
N GLN A 67 0.58 -0.48 -2.15
CA GLN A 67 0.25 -1.75 -1.49
C GLN A 67 -0.18 -1.52 -0.04
N VAL A 68 0.55 -0.69 0.71
CA VAL A 68 0.20 -0.29 2.08
C VAL A 68 -1.15 0.42 2.11
N ASP A 69 -1.35 1.41 1.26
CA ASP A 69 -2.60 2.16 1.20
C ASP A 69 -3.79 1.28 0.83
N MET A 70 -3.61 0.35 -0.13
CA MET A 70 -4.64 -0.59 -0.53
C MET A 70 -4.97 -1.59 0.59
N THR A 71 -3.98 -2.07 1.31
CA THR A 71 -4.18 -2.99 2.43
C THR A 71 -4.97 -2.29 3.54
N LYS A 72 -4.61 -1.06 3.90
CA LYS A 72 -5.38 -0.22 4.85
C LYS A 72 -6.84 -0.03 4.38
N TYR A 73 -7.04 0.27 3.10
CA TYR A 73 -8.37 0.44 2.53
C TYR A 73 -9.21 -0.84 2.61
N ARG A 74 -8.62 -2.02 2.31
CA ARG A 74 -9.29 -3.32 2.42
C ARG A 74 -9.69 -3.64 3.85
N ILE A 75 -8.79 -3.43 4.80
CA ILE A 75 -9.08 -3.61 6.24
C ILE A 75 -10.29 -2.74 6.63
N GLU A 76 -10.29 -1.46 6.28
CA GLU A 76 -11.41 -0.56 6.60
C GLU A 76 -12.73 -1.02 5.97
N LYS A 77 -12.70 -1.46 4.70
CA LYS A 77 -13.88 -1.96 3.98
C LYS A 77 -14.46 -3.22 4.64
N LEU A 78 -13.59 -4.18 4.98
CA LEU A 78 -13.99 -5.42 5.64
C LEU A 78 -14.48 -5.17 7.07
N THR A 79 -13.82 -4.29 7.83
CA THR A 79 -14.26 -3.91 9.19
C THR A 79 -15.66 -3.29 9.17
N LYS A 80 -15.97 -2.45 8.17
CA LYS A 80 -17.33 -1.91 8.00
C LYS A 80 -18.36 -2.98 7.62
N LYS A 81 -17.97 -3.98 6.85
CA LYS A 81 -18.82 -5.13 6.51
C LYS A 81 -19.04 -5.99 7.74
N TRP A 82 -17.99 -6.32 8.47
CA TRP A 82 -18.03 -7.08 9.72
C TRP A 82 -18.96 -6.45 10.77
N ALA A 83 -18.89 -5.13 10.96
CA ALA A 83 -19.74 -4.40 11.90
C ALA A 83 -21.24 -4.43 11.56
N LYS A 84 -21.59 -4.68 10.30
CA LYS A 84 -22.98 -4.77 9.82
C LYS A 84 -23.47 -6.20 9.64
N CYS A 85 -22.57 -7.17 9.67
CA CYS A 85 -22.91 -8.57 9.47
C CYS A 85 -23.64 -9.13 10.70
N LYS A 86 -24.75 -9.82 10.47
CA LYS A 86 -25.56 -10.47 11.52
C LYS A 86 -25.32 -11.97 11.58
N ASP A 87 -24.78 -12.54 10.53
CA ASP A 87 -24.44 -13.95 10.44
C ASP A 87 -23.10 -14.18 11.14
N GLU A 88 -23.08 -15.12 12.10
CA GLU A 88 -21.89 -15.37 12.93
C GLU A 88 -20.77 -16.06 12.15
N ASP A 89 -21.12 -16.99 11.26
CA ASP A 89 -20.13 -17.70 10.44
C ASP A 89 -19.45 -16.71 9.46
N GLU A 90 -20.25 -15.86 8.78
CA GLU A 90 -19.71 -14.80 7.92
C GLU A 90 -18.87 -13.78 8.72
N ARG A 91 -19.25 -13.46 9.96
CA ARG A 91 -18.47 -12.57 10.83
C ARG A 91 -17.11 -13.17 11.19
N GLN A 92 -17.07 -14.46 11.50
CA GLN A 92 -15.83 -15.16 11.79
C GLN A 92 -14.90 -15.18 10.57
N ASP A 93 -15.42 -15.48 9.37
CA ASP A 93 -14.66 -15.44 8.13
C ASP A 93 -14.07 -14.05 7.85
N LEU A 94 -14.88 -12.99 8.06
CA LEU A 94 -14.43 -11.61 7.91
C LEU A 94 -13.35 -11.24 8.92
N ALA A 95 -13.45 -11.72 10.17
CA ALA A 95 -12.43 -11.48 11.19
C ALA A 95 -11.09 -12.09 10.79
N VAL A 96 -11.08 -13.36 10.34
CA VAL A 96 -9.86 -14.03 9.85
C VAL A 96 -9.23 -13.28 8.67
N GLN A 97 -10.04 -12.80 7.72
CA GLN A 97 -9.54 -12.01 6.59
C GLN A 97 -8.94 -10.68 7.05
N ILE A 98 -9.55 -10.00 8.02
CA ILE A 98 -9.04 -8.74 8.57
C ILE A 98 -7.70 -8.96 9.27
N ASP A 99 -7.57 -10.02 10.06
CA ASP A 99 -6.34 -10.31 10.80
C ASP A 99 -5.20 -10.68 9.86
N GLY A 100 -5.44 -11.51 8.84
CA GLY A 100 -4.44 -11.79 7.81
C GLY A 100 -3.97 -10.54 7.03
N LEU A 101 -4.89 -9.59 6.78
CA LEU A 101 -4.50 -8.31 6.17
C LEU A 101 -3.72 -7.41 7.13
N ARG A 102 -3.96 -7.46 8.43
CA ARG A 102 -3.18 -6.71 9.43
C ARG A 102 -1.76 -7.24 9.54
N GLU A 103 -1.57 -8.56 9.50
CA GLU A 103 -0.24 -9.17 9.44
C GLU A 103 0.50 -8.73 8.17
N SER A 104 -0.15 -8.82 7.01
CA SER A 104 0.43 -8.35 5.75
C SER A 104 0.77 -6.85 5.77
N LEU A 105 -0.06 -6.02 6.42
CA LEU A 105 0.21 -4.60 6.57
C LEU A 105 1.43 -4.35 7.46
N HIS A 106 1.58 -5.11 8.54
CA HIS A 106 2.74 -5.03 9.42
C HIS A 106 4.03 -5.35 8.65
N ASP A 107 4.04 -6.44 7.87
CA ASP A 107 5.20 -6.83 7.07
C ASP A 107 5.55 -5.75 6.02
N LEU A 108 4.55 -5.20 5.33
CA LEU A 108 4.74 -4.14 4.33
C LEU A 108 5.33 -2.87 4.95
N THR A 109 4.82 -2.45 6.11
CA THR A 109 5.31 -1.24 6.79
C THR A 109 6.71 -1.46 7.35
N PHE A 110 7.01 -2.65 7.87
CA PHE A 110 8.33 -3.00 8.37
C PHE A 110 9.39 -2.95 7.25
N ILE A 111 9.08 -3.48 6.05
CA ILE A 111 9.97 -3.40 4.89
C ILE A 111 10.22 -1.94 4.50
N GLN A 112 9.18 -1.11 4.43
CA GLN A 112 9.33 0.31 4.12
C GLN A 112 10.22 1.06 5.12
N ASP A 113 10.06 0.77 6.40
CA ASP A 113 10.87 1.38 7.47
C ASP A 113 12.35 0.99 7.35
N ILE A 114 12.66 -0.28 6.99
CA ILE A 114 14.04 -0.74 6.74
C ILE A 114 14.62 -0.05 5.49
N GLU A 115 13.88 0.02 4.39
CA GLU A 115 14.33 0.68 3.15
C GLU A 115 14.60 2.18 3.39
N ALA A 116 13.71 2.85 4.13
CA ALA A 116 13.90 4.24 4.52
C ALA A 116 15.10 4.44 5.45
N ALA A 117 15.40 3.47 6.33
CA ALA A 117 16.58 3.49 7.18
C ALA A 117 17.88 3.34 6.37
N ALA A 118 17.91 2.38 5.43
CA ALA A 118 19.04 2.15 4.54
C ALA A 118 19.34 3.40 3.67
N ASP A 119 18.30 4.04 3.12
CA ASP A 119 18.42 5.26 2.34
C ASP A 119 18.95 6.45 3.15
N ARG A 120 18.57 6.55 4.43
CA ARG A 120 19.09 7.60 5.32
C ARG A 120 20.56 7.37 5.67
N GLN A 121 20.98 6.12 5.88
CA GLN A 121 22.41 5.81 6.11
C GLN A 121 23.25 6.07 4.86
N ALA A 122 22.77 5.70 3.67
CA ALA A 122 23.46 6.03 2.42
C ALA A 122 23.63 7.55 2.25
N LYS A 123 22.61 8.34 2.62
CA LYS A 123 22.68 9.82 2.60
C LYS A 123 23.54 10.42 3.71
N LYS A 124 23.65 9.80 4.88
CA LYS A 124 24.56 10.21 5.97
C LYS A 124 26.04 10.08 5.55
N ASN A 125 26.36 9.03 4.80
CA ASN A 125 27.72 8.80 4.29
C ASN A 125 28.15 9.78 3.19
N THR A 126 27.21 10.60 2.68
CA THR A 126 27.46 11.58 1.59
C THR A 126 27.29 13.05 2.01
N ARG A 127 26.90 13.38 3.28
CA ARG A 127 26.72 14.79 3.72
C ARG A 127 26.87 14.97 5.24
N PRO A 128 27.39 16.13 5.71
CA PRO A 128 27.44 16.45 7.15
C PRO A 128 26.04 16.75 7.70
N ALA A 129 25.82 16.33 8.94
CA ALA A 129 24.58 16.25 9.70
C ALA A 129 23.67 17.50 9.74
N LYS A 130 22.31 17.31 9.70
CA LYS A 130 21.35 17.97 10.61
C LYS A 130 19.94 17.37 10.54
N SER A 131 19.47 16.93 11.71
CA SER A 131 18.13 16.87 12.36
C SER A 131 16.84 16.61 11.54
N GLY A 132 15.97 15.64 11.91
CA GLY A 132 15.04 15.57 12.97
C GLY A 132 13.77 14.79 12.64
N THR A 133 13.27 14.08 13.61
CA THR A 133 11.91 13.57 13.92
C THR A 133 11.29 12.50 13.02
N GLY A 134 11.48 11.24 13.44
CA GLY A 134 10.62 10.11 13.10
C GLY A 134 9.85 9.63 14.34
N SER A 135 8.79 8.86 14.15
CA SER A 135 8.06 8.18 15.23
C SER A 135 9.01 7.41 16.16
N ALA A 136 8.70 7.36 17.46
CA ALA A 136 9.52 6.64 18.47
C ALA A 136 9.79 5.17 18.07
N TYR A 137 8.88 4.54 17.33
CA TYR A 137 9.03 3.19 16.79
C TYR A 137 10.06 3.12 15.65
N ALA A 138 10.01 4.07 14.72
CA ALA A 138 11.01 4.17 13.65
C ALA A 138 12.41 4.45 14.23
N GLN A 139 12.51 5.26 15.29
CA GLN A 139 13.77 5.51 15.97
C GLN A 139 14.36 4.25 16.61
N SER A 140 13.54 3.41 17.24
CA SER A 140 14.04 2.15 17.85
C SER A 140 14.52 1.15 16.80
N ILE A 141 13.91 1.13 15.59
CA ILE A 141 14.41 0.32 14.46
C ILE A 141 15.75 0.86 13.96
N TYR A 142 15.90 2.19 13.86
CA TYR A 142 17.17 2.80 13.44
C TYR A 142 18.28 2.53 14.44
N ASP A 143 17.99 2.65 15.74
CA ASP A 143 18.95 2.38 16.81
C ASP A 143 19.37 0.90 16.80
N PHE A 144 18.43 -0.02 16.51
CA PHE A 144 18.71 -1.43 16.34
C PHE A 144 19.61 -1.70 15.12
N VAL A 145 19.27 -1.18 13.95
CA VAL A 145 20.07 -1.32 12.72
C VAL A 145 21.46 -0.70 12.88
N ASP A 146 21.57 0.46 13.53
CA ASP A 146 22.85 1.12 13.81
C ASP A 146 23.70 0.34 14.85
N SER A 147 23.09 -0.50 15.68
CA SER A 147 23.77 -1.38 16.65
C SER A 147 24.18 -2.74 16.07
N CYS A 148 23.67 -3.10 14.88
CA CYS A 148 23.95 -4.39 14.26
C CYS A 148 25.36 -4.45 13.66
N GLU A 149 26.08 -5.54 13.93
CA GLU A 149 27.33 -5.87 13.23
C GLU A 149 27.07 -6.26 11.77
N ALA A 150 28.09 -6.17 10.92
CA ALA A 150 27.96 -6.43 9.47
C ALA A 150 27.33 -7.80 9.14
N GLY A 151 27.54 -8.82 9.96
CA GLY A 151 26.92 -10.14 9.81
C GLY A 151 25.41 -10.12 10.06
N GLN A 152 24.99 -9.43 11.10
CA GLN A 152 23.57 -9.29 11.45
C GLN A 152 22.79 -8.47 10.42
N LEU A 153 23.43 -7.47 9.81
CA LEU A 153 22.85 -6.70 8.69
C LEU A 153 22.65 -7.57 7.45
N ALA A 154 23.56 -8.52 7.18
CA ALA A 154 23.42 -9.46 6.09
C ALA A 154 22.23 -10.43 6.32
N ASP A 155 22.04 -10.92 7.55
CA ASP A 155 20.91 -11.77 7.92
C ASP A 155 19.58 -11.01 7.83
N LEU A 156 19.56 -9.75 8.24
CA LEU A 156 18.39 -8.86 8.10
C LEU A 156 18.05 -8.62 6.63
N ALA A 157 19.05 -8.40 5.79
CA ALA A 157 18.85 -8.24 4.34
C ALA A 157 18.28 -9.52 3.71
N GLN A 158 18.77 -10.70 4.09
CA GLN A 158 18.22 -11.98 3.65
C GLN A 158 16.76 -12.16 4.10
N TYR A 159 16.43 -11.78 5.33
CA TYR A 159 15.06 -11.84 5.83
C TYR A 159 14.11 -10.92 5.05
N VAL A 160 14.55 -9.70 4.73
CA VAL A 160 13.78 -8.75 3.88
C VAL A 160 13.56 -9.34 2.48
N GLU A 161 14.57 -9.93 1.85
CA GLU A 161 14.43 -10.60 0.55
C GLU A 161 13.48 -11.81 0.62
N PHE A 162 13.52 -12.57 1.71
CA PHE A 162 12.56 -13.65 1.96
C PHE A 162 11.11 -13.11 2.05
N LEU A 163 10.87 -12.03 2.79
CA LEU A 163 9.55 -11.40 2.89
C LEU A 163 9.07 -10.88 1.51
N LYS A 164 9.95 -10.22 0.75
CA LYS A 164 9.65 -9.78 -0.62
C LYS A 164 9.26 -10.95 -1.55
N SER A 165 9.96 -12.08 -1.44
CA SER A 165 9.67 -13.27 -2.24
C SER A 165 8.30 -13.90 -1.94
N ARG A 166 7.82 -13.78 -0.71
CA ARG A 166 6.48 -14.25 -0.29
C ARG A 166 5.36 -13.36 -0.83
N GLN A 167 5.62 -12.06 -0.94
CA GLN A 167 4.61 -11.10 -1.45
C GLN A 167 4.40 -11.20 -2.96
N GLY A 168 5.35 -11.74 -3.72
CA GLY A 168 5.28 -11.92 -5.17
C GLY A 168 4.51 -13.16 -5.66
N LYS A 169 3.99 -14.03 -4.79
CA LYS A 169 3.21 -15.20 -5.21
C LYS A 169 1.72 -14.88 -5.10
N PRO A 170 0.97 -14.81 -6.23
CA PRO A 170 -0.48 -14.80 -6.17
C PRO A 170 -0.91 -16.13 -5.54
N THR A 171 -1.68 -16.06 -4.47
CA THR A 171 -2.45 -17.21 -3.97
C THR A 171 -3.40 -17.63 -5.09
N THR A 172 -3.08 -18.77 -5.71
CA THR A 172 -3.99 -19.53 -6.59
C THR A 172 -5.19 -20.00 -5.81
#